data_5e258bd6bc17f226791be4c51d25c639
#
_entry.id   5e258bd6bc17f226791be4c51d25c639
#
_cell.length_a   1.000
_cell.length_b   1.000
_cell.length_c   1.000
_cell.angle_alpha   90.00
_cell.angle_beta   90.00
_cell.angle_gamma   90.00
#
_symmetry.space_group_name_H-M   'P 1'
#
loop_
_entity.id
_entity.type
_entity.pdbx_description
1 polymer ?
#
loop_
_entity_poly.entity_id
_entity_poly.type
_entity_poly.pdbx_seq_one_letter_code
_entity_poly.pdbx_strand_id
1 'polypeptide(L)'
;MNLIIYLEEAEMLSVYITVAVVGGLLILGIGYLLLNKFVLSKKRCRKTLKELQAKYEYLHALLTGQDNSYIQRLEMISRTNLLYSDIHASYFRRSKEIRETTDIDLQDLLTDLQALIDENKVKEFKTCLKNKVGLIKQYEESVNQLSLDLANVIKPEEDARQAALVLKEKYREIKSKFNLNETQLVFVTNSFNMVFDEIDRKFNKFELYVEDAKYEEANALLPKIDQVLDLLNKLIDTLPPVIVEVNDVIPQRLIELKNKFIELTNIKKPLTH
;
A
#
# COMPACT_ATOMS: atom_id res chain seq x y z
N MET A 1 76.34 -37.84 50.42
CA MET A 1 75.74 -38.49 49.22
C MET A 1 74.19 -38.41 49.18
N ASN A 2 73.51 -38.46 50.33
CA ASN A 2 72.03 -38.41 50.35
C ASN A 2 71.42 -37.08 50.01
N LEU A 3 72.10 -35.96 50.25
CA LEU A 3 71.55 -34.58 50.03
C LEU A 3 71.47 -34.20 48.54
N ILE A 4 72.41 -34.67 47.73
CA ILE A 4 72.47 -34.43 46.29
C ILE A 4 71.30 -35.21 45.56
N ILE A 5 71.00 -36.40 45.98
CA ILE A 5 69.94 -37.25 45.44
C ILE A 5 68.55 -36.57 45.73
N TYR A 6 68.34 -36.03 46.93
CA TYR A 6 67.10 -35.32 47.29
C TYR A 6 66.93 -34.03 46.52
N LEU A 7 68.00 -33.35 46.15
CA LEU A 7 67.95 -32.13 45.33
C LEU A 7 67.59 -32.47 43.87
N GLU A 8 68.18 -33.49 43.28
CA GLU A 8 67.82 -33.94 41.94
C GLU A 8 66.37 -34.45 41.85
N GLU A 9 65.90 -35.23 42.85
CA GLU A 9 64.48 -35.66 42.88
C GLU A 9 63.51 -34.48 43.01
N ALA A 10 63.85 -33.43 43.79
CA ALA A 10 63.02 -32.22 43.94
C ALA A 10 63.00 -31.37 42.66
N GLU A 11 64.12 -31.25 41.94
CA GLU A 11 64.18 -30.58 40.64
C GLU A 11 63.35 -31.32 39.57
N MET A 12 63.50 -32.68 39.50
CA MET A 12 62.71 -33.51 38.59
C MET A 12 61.22 -33.41 38.92
N LEU A 13 60.81 -33.44 40.19
CA LEU A 13 59.44 -33.28 40.60
C LEU A 13 58.87 -31.91 40.20
N SER A 14 59.64 -30.84 40.34
CA SER A 14 59.24 -29.47 39.94
C SER A 14 59.03 -29.35 38.41
N VAL A 15 59.89 -30.02 37.62
CA VAL A 15 59.77 -30.09 36.16
C VAL A 15 58.50 -30.84 35.78
N TYR A 16 58.17 -31.98 36.41
CA TYR A 16 56.93 -32.70 36.14
C TYR A 16 55.70 -31.92 36.49
N ILE A 17 55.68 -31.19 37.59
CA ILE A 17 54.58 -30.31 37.99
C ILE A 17 54.40 -29.17 36.99
N THR A 18 55.47 -28.53 36.56
CA THR A 18 55.41 -27.44 35.60
C THR A 18 54.92 -27.91 34.23
N VAL A 19 55.38 -29.05 33.74
CA VAL A 19 54.90 -29.66 32.49
C VAL A 19 53.41 -30.04 32.59
N ALA A 20 52.97 -30.61 33.72
CA ALA A 20 51.57 -30.94 33.94
C ALA A 20 50.66 -29.72 33.97
N VAL A 21 51.09 -28.62 34.61
CA VAL A 21 50.35 -27.36 34.67
C VAL A 21 50.28 -26.70 33.30
N VAL A 22 51.39 -26.61 32.57
CA VAL A 22 51.42 -26.07 31.21
C VAL A 22 50.58 -26.90 30.25
N GLY A 23 50.68 -28.24 30.31
CA GLY A 23 49.87 -29.13 29.54
C GLY A 23 48.36 -28.97 29.83
N GLY A 24 48.01 -28.87 31.11
CA GLY A 24 46.63 -28.61 31.54
C GLY A 24 46.08 -27.29 31.02
N LEU A 25 46.86 -26.20 31.08
CA LEU A 25 46.47 -24.88 30.54
C LEU A 25 46.31 -24.88 29.02
N LEU A 26 47.19 -25.62 28.32
CA LEU A 26 47.04 -25.78 26.85
C LEU A 26 45.78 -26.52 26.48
N ILE A 27 45.43 -27.61 27.18
CA ILE A 27 44.21 -28.39 26.97
C ILE A 27 42.97 -27.54 27.24
N LEU A 28 42.96 -26.76 28.33
CA LEU A 28 41.90 -25.85 28.66
C LEU A 28 41.76 -24.73 27.62
N GLY A 29 42.89 -24.15 27.15
CA GLY A 29 42.92 -23.15 26.09
C GLY A 29 42.34 -23.68 24.75
N ILE A 30 42.76 -24.85 24.34
CA ILE A 30 42.24 -25.50 23.13
C ILE A 30 40.74 -25.81 23.29
N GLY A 31 40.35 -26.33 24.44
CA GLY A 31 38.93 -26.63 24.77
C GLY A 31 38.07 -25.35 24.69
N TYR A 32 38.55 -24.25 25.26
CA TYR A 32 37.87 -22.92 25.19
C TYR A 32 37.76 -22.41 23.77
N LEU A 33 38.79 -22.50 22.94
CA LEU A 33 38.77 -22.09 21.55
C LEU A 33 37.79 -22.92 20.71
N LEU A 34 37.74 -24.25 20.95
CA LEU A 34 36.79 -25.15 20.27
C LEU A 34 35.35 -24.85 20.67
N LEU A 35 35.09 -24.66 21.97
CA LEU A 35 33.77 -24.31 22.48
C LEU A 35 33.32 -22.95 21.93
N ASN A 36 34.19 -21.93 21.94
CA ASN A 36 33.88 -20.63 21.42
C ASN A 36 33.56 -20.64 19.91
N LYS A 37 34.37 -21.40 19.13
CA LYS A 37 34.09 -21.56 17.67
C LYS A 37 32.76 -22.27 17.43
N PHE A 38 32.40 -23.25 18.25
CA PHE A 38 31.15 -23.98 18.17
C PHE A 38 29.96 -23.11 18.53
N VAL A 39 30.03 -22.37 19.63
CA VAL A 39 28.97 -21.45 20.08
C VAL A 39 28.73 -20.34 19.05
N LEU A 40 29.82 -19.72 18.53
CA LEU A 40 29.71 -18.69 17.48
C LEU A 40 29.10 -19.25 16.18
N SER A 41 29.43 -20.48 15.80
CA SER A 41 28.87 -21.12 14.61
C SER A 41 27.36 -21.39 14.78
N LYS A 42 26.95 -21.88 15.95
CA LYS A 42 25.52 -22.09 16.29
C LYS A 42 24.75 -20.77 16.29
N LYS A 43 25.33 -19.71 16.87
CA LYS A 43 24.70 -18.36 16.88
C LYS A 43 24.50 -17.81 15.47
N ARG A 44 25.47 -18.03 14.56
CA ARG A 44 25.33 -17.64 13.14
C ARG A 44 24.21 -18.44 12.45
N CYS A 45 24.14 -19.74 12.62
CA CYS A 45 23.07 -20.57 12.06
C CYS A 45 21.69 -20.11 12.55
N ARG A 46 21.54 -19.83 13.85
CA ARG A 46 20.29 -19.27 14.41
C ARG A 46 19.93 -17.93 13.79
N LYS A 47 20.90 -17.06 13.55
CA LYS A 47 20.66 -15.77 12.89
C LYS A 47 20.17 -15.97 11.47
N THR A 48 20.86 -16.81 10.68
CA THR A 48 20.45 -17.13 9.30
C THR A 48 19.06 -17.76 9.25
N LEU A 49 18.73 -18.68 10.16
CA LEU A 49 17.39 -19.28 10.21
C LEU A 49 16.31 -18.22 10.51
N LYS A 50 16.54 -17.32 11.47
CA LYS A 50 15.60 -16.24 11.76
C LYS A 50 15.38 -15.30 10.57
N GLU A 51 16.45 -14.98 9.83
CA GLU A 51 16.35 -14.18 8.60
C GLU A 51 15.53 -14.89 7.53
N LEU A 52 15.71 -16.21 7.38
CA LEU A 52 14.91 -17.01 6.45
C LEU A 52 13.45 -17.13 6.87
N GLN A 53 13.20 -17.35 8.18
CA GLN A 53 11.83 -17.38 8.72
C GLN A 53 11.11 -16.04 8.50
N ALA A 54 11.74 -14.91 8.82
CA ALA A 54 11.16 -13.60 8.59
C ALA A 54 10.85 -13.34 7.10
N LYS A 55 11.74 -13.79 6.22
CA LYS A 55 11.52 -13.67 4.76
C LYS A 55 10.38 -14.58 4.29
N TYR A 56 10.30 -15.81 4.78
CA TYR A 56 9.19 -16.72 4.51
C TYR A 56 7.86 -16.12 4.97
N GLU A 57 7.79 -15.65 6.23
CA GLU A 57 6.58 -15.04 6.80
C GLU A 57 6.10 -13.84 5.96
N TYR A 58 7.02 -12.99 5.50
CA TYR A 58 6.69 -11.88 4.61
C TYR A 58 6.09 -12.36 3.28
N LEU A 59 6.73 -13.31 2.60
CA LEU A 59 6.26 -13.83 1.31
C LEU A 59 4.95 -14.62 1.46
N HIS A 60 4.81 -15.39 2.53
CA HIS A 60 3.59 -16.12 2.84
C HIS A 60 2.41 -15.16 3.14
N ALA A 61 2.67 -14.08 3.89
CA ALA A 61 1.67 -13.05 4.14
C ALA A 61 1.26 -12.31 2.84
N LEU A 62 2.21 -12.07 1.93
CA LEU A 62 1.94 -11.49 0.61
C LEU A 62 1.03 -12.42 -0.21
N LEU A 63 1.38 -13.70 -0.32
CA LEU A 63 0.64 -14.73 -1.07
C LEU A 63 -0.77 -14.98 -0.52
N THR A 64 -0.92 -15.03 0.81
CA THR A 64 -2.21 -15.35 1.46
C THR A 64 -3.08 -14.12 1.71
N GLY A 65 -2.49 -12.94 1.81
CA GLY A 65 -3.16 -11.66 2.03
C GLY A 65 -3.43 -10.92 0.72
N GLN A 66 -2.46 -10.15 0.27
CA GLN A 66 -2.61 -9.23 -0.87
C GLN A 66 -2.93 -9.97 -2.18
N ASP A 67 -2.16 -11.00 -2.52
CA ASP A 67 -2.36 -11.76 -3.77
C ASP A 67 -3.71 -12.47 -3.79
N ASN A 68 -4.11 -13.04 -2.66
CA ASN A 68 -5.42 -13.66 -2.54
C ASN A 68 -6.57 -12.63 -2.70
N SER A 69 -6.40 -11.42 -2.15
CA SER A 69 -7.36 -10.32 -2.35
C SER A 69 -7.47 -9.91 -3.82
N TYR A 70 -6.35 -9.81 -4.53
CA TYR A 70 -6.35 -9.52 -5.97
C TYR A 70 -7.01 -10.62 -6.79
N ILE A 71 -6.77 -11.90 -6.47
CA ILE A 71 -7.43 -13.03 -7.13
C ILE A 71 -8.95 -12.98 -6.90
N GLN A 72 -9.42 -12.67 -5.70
CA GLN A 72 -10.85 -12.50 -5.41
C GLN A 72 -11.47 -11.33 -6.20
N ARG A 73 -10.74 -10.22 -6.34
CA ARG A 73 -11.18 -9.09 -7.18
C ARG A 73 -11.28 -9.50 -8.66
N LEU A 74 -10.27 -10.22 -9.18
CA LEU A 74 -10.32 -10.75 -10.54
C LEU A 74 -11.50 -11.73 -10.75
N GLU A 75 -11.82 -12.53 -9.73
CA GLU A 75 -13.02 -13.38 -9.78
C GLU A 75 -14.30 -12.56 -9.92
N MET A 76 -14.44 -11.47 -9.16
CA MET A 76 -15.61 -10.59 -9.29
C MET A 76 -15.69 -9.94 -10.68
N ILE A 77 -14.58 -9.44 -11.20
CA ILE A 77 -14.50 -8.86 -12.54
C ILE A 77 -14.83 -9.91 -13.62
N SER A 78 -14.35 -11.14 -13.47
CA SER A 78 -14.59 -12.23 -14.42
C SER A 78 -16.06 -12.65 -14.53
N ARG A 79 -16.85 -12.38 -13.49
CA ARG A 79 -18.32 -12.65 -13.51
C ARG A 79 -19.07 -11.65 -14.39
N THR A 80 -18.57 -10.44 -14.54
CA THR A 80 -19.18 -9.39 -15.38
C THR A 80 -18.52 -9.27 -16.75
N ASN A 81 -17.22 -9.59 -16.84
CA ASN A 81 -16.45 -9.53 -18.08
C ASN A 81 -15.72 -10.84 -18.37
N LEU A 82 -16.23 -11.61 -19.35
CA LEU A 82 -15.68 -12.92 -19.73
C LEU A 82 -14.23 -12.90 -20.19
N LEU A 83 -13.69 -11.75 -20.65
CA LEU A 83 -12.27 -11.62 -21.02
C LEU A 83 -11.34 -11.85 -19.83
N TYR A 84 -11.83 -11.60 -18.61
CA TYR A 84 -11.05 -11.82 -17.38
C TYR A 84 -11.18 -13.24 -16.82
N SER A 85 -12.04 -14.09 -17.38
CA SER A 85 -12.24 -15.47 -16.90
C SER A 85 -10.96 -16.31 -17.01
N ASP A 86 -10.30 -16.28 -18.17
CA ASP A 86 -9.06 -17.04 -18.39
C ASP A 86 -7.89 -16.46 -17.59
N ILE A 87 -7.87 -15.13 -17.44
CA ILE A 87 -6.87 -14.42 -16.62
C ILE A 87 -7.01 -14.85 -15.15
N HIS A 88 -8.22 -14.78 -14.60
CA HIS A 88 -8.50 -15.25 -13.24
C HIS A 88 -8.12 -16.72 -13.05
N ALA A 89 -8.56 -17.62 -13.94
CA ALA A 89 -8.27 -19.05 -13.85
C ALA A 89 -6.77 -19.34 -13.88
N SER A 90 -6.00 -18.58 -14.66
CA SER A 90 -4.54 -18.70 -14.74
C SER A 90 -3.86 -18.31 -13.42
N TYR A 91 -4.19 -17.14 -12.87
CA TYR A 91 -3.60 -16.67 -11.61
C TYR A 91 -4.04 -17.49 -10.40
N PHE A 92 -5.29 -17.92 -10.37
CA PHE A 92 -5.79 -18.83 -9.33
C PHE A 92 -5.02 -20.15 -9.33
N ARG A 93 -4.82 -20.78 -10.50
CA ARG A 93 -4.05 -22.01 -10.64
C ARG A 93 -2.60 -21.84 -10.17
N ARG A 94 -1.95 -20.76 -10.62
CA ARG A 94 -0.57 -20.45 -10.25
C ARG A 94 -0.41 -20.20 -8.74
N SER A 95 -1.31 -19.46 -8.12
CA SER A 95 -1.31 -19.24 -6.68
C SER A 95 -1.54 -20.54 -5.91
N LYS A 96 -2.45 -21.38 -6.40
CA LYS A 96 -2.71 -22.70 -5.81
C LYS A 96 -1.48 -23.63 -5.90
N GLU A 97 -0.82 -23.66 -7.05
CA GLU A 97 0.42 -24.45 -7.25
C GLU A 97 1.52 -24.01 -6.28
N ILE A 98 1.76 -22.71 -6.13
CA ILE A 98 2.75 -22.20 -5.17
C ILE A 98 2.42 -22.66 -3.76
N ARG A 99 1.15 -22.55 -3.32
CA ARG A 99 0.71 -22.93 -1.97
C ARG A 99 0.77 -24.43 -1.70
N GLU A 100 0.44 -25.24 -2.68
CA GLU A 100 0.36 -26.70 -2.52
C GLU A 100 1.70 -27.42 -2.74
N THR A 101 2.72 -26.70 -3.26
CA THR A 101 4.04 -27.28 -3.54
C THR A 101 5.15 -26.54 -2.80
N THR A 102 5.63 -25.44 -3.37
CA THR A 102 6.85 -24.77 -2.89
C THR A 102 6.70 -24.12 -1.51
N ASP A 103 5.49 -23.70 -1.11
CA ASP A 103 5.22 -23.14 0.23
C ASP A 103 5.33 -24.23 1.29
N ILE A 104 4.73 -25.40 1.06
CA ILE A 104 4.81 -26.57 1.96
C ILE A 104 6.26 -27.05 2.06
N ASP A 105 6.92 -27.22 0.91
CA ASP A 105 8.32 -27.68 0.87
C ASP A 105 9.26 -26.74 1.64
N LEU A 106 9.00 -25.43 1.59
CA LEU A 106 9.81 -24.44 2.31
C LEU A 106 9.50 -24.43 3.81
N GLN A 107 8.24 -24.62 4.18
CA GLN A 107 7.83 -24.75 5.58
C GLN A 107 8.48 -25.96 6.24
N ASP A 108 8.48 -27.11 5.54
CA ASP A 108 9.14 -28.34 6.00
C ASP A 108 10.65 -28.13 6.13
N LEU A 109 11.28 -27.46 5.15
CA LEU A 109 12.70 -27.12 5.23
C LEU A 109 13.03 -26.24 6.45
N LEU A 110 12.21 -25.23 6.75
CA LEU A 110 12.43 -24.36 7.92
C LEU A 110 12.31 -25.16 9.23
N THR A 111 11.39 -26.11 9.29
CA THR A 111 11.19 -27.01 10.43
C THR A 111 12.41 -27.92 10.60
N ASP A 112 12.89 -28.53 9.52
CA ASP A 112 14.10 -29.37 9.53
C ASP A 112 15.33 -28.58 9.98
N LEU A 113 15.52 -27.39 9.46
CA LEU A 113 16.63 -26.50 9.83
C LEU A 113 16.58 -26.11 11.31
N GLN A 114 15.38 -25.90 11.87
CA GLN A 114 15.21 -25.64 13.29
C GLN A 114 15.61 -26.85 14.12
N ALA A 115 15.17 -28.06 13.76
CA ALA A 115 15.52 -29.30 14.44
C ALA A 115 17.02 -29.54 14.44
N LEU A 116 17.71 -29.31 13.30
CA LEU A 116 19.18 -29.48 13.22
C LEU A 116 19.94 -28.48 14.13
N ILE A 117 19.42 -27.28 14.36
CA ILE A 117 20.02 -26.36 15.33
C ILE A 117 19.80 -26.84 16.76
N ASP A 118 18.63 -27.36 17.08
CA ASP A 118 18.28 -27.82 18.44
C ASP A 118 19.07 -29.05 18.79
N GLU A 119 19.30 -29.95 17.84
CA GLU A 119 20.18 -31.12 17.96
C GLU A 119 21.69 -30.80 17.90
N ASN A 120 22.09 -29.54 17.79
CA ASN A 120 23.48 -29.07 17.65
C ASN A 120 24.23 -29.59 16.40
N LYS A 121 23.52 -29.98 15.35
CA LYS A 121 24.06 -30.51 14.07
C LYS A 121 24.41 -29.37 13.08
N VAL A 122 25.31 -28.48 13.47
CA VAL A 122 25.69 -27.29 12.70
C VAL A 122 26.23 -27.58 11.31
N LYS A 123 26.94 -28.70 11.12
CA LYS A 123 27.47 -29.10 9.80
C LYS A 123 26.34 -29.50 8.86
N GLU A 124 25.40 -30.31 9.36
CA GLU A 124 24.24 -30.79 8.60
C GLU A 124 23.33 -29.61 8.23
N PHE A 125 23.10 -28.65 9.13
CA PHE A 125 22.39 -27.38 8.84
C PHE A 125 22.98 -26.70 7.62
N LYS A 126 24.30 -26.47 7.58
CA LYS A 126 24.95 -25.79 6.45
C LYS A 126 24.83 -26.55 5.14
N THR A 127 24.94 -27.89 5.19
CA THR A 127 24.81 -28.76 4.03
C THR A 127 23.36 -28.76 3.52
N CYS A 128 22.38 -28.90 4.39
CA CYS A 128 20.97 -28.85 4.08
C CYS A 128 20.62 -27.51 3.43
N LEU A 129 21.00 -26.39 4.06
CA LEU A 129 20.75 -25.06 3.53
C LEU A 129 21.38 -24.86 2.14
N LYS A 130 22.64 -25.29 1.94
CA LYS A 130 23.32 -25.20 0.64
C LYS A 130 22.59 -25.98 -0.45
N ASN A 131 22.12 -27.18 -0.14
CA ASN A 131 21.43 -28.06 -1.10
C ASN A 131 20.02 -27.54 -1.46
N LYS A 132 19.39 -26.79 -0.57
CA LYS A 132 18.01 -26.29 -0.71
C LYS A 132 17.94 -24.81 -1.07
N VAL A 133 19.05 -24.12 -1.35
CA VAL A 133 19.07 -22.72 -1.80
C VAL A 133 18.19 -22.51 -3.05
N GLY A 134 18.16 -23.48 -3.96
CA GLY A 134 17.30 -23.43 -5.15
C GLY A 134 15.82 -23.32 -4.82
N LEU A 135 15.32 -24.10 -3.84
CA LEU A 135 13.94 -24.05 -3.39
C LEU A 135 13.58 -22.67 -2.80
N ILE A 136 14.46 -22.12 -1.95
CA ILE A 136 14.23 -20.79 -1.35
C ILE A 136 14.12 -19.71 -2.41
N LYS A 137 15.00 -19.73 -3.41
CA LYS A 137 14.97 -18.80 -4.54
C LYS A 137 13.72 -18.98 -5.41
N GLN A 138 13.39 -20.23 -5.72
CA GLN A 138 12.21 -20.55 -6.53
C GLN A 138 10.93 -20.04 -5.87
N TYR A 139 10.75 -20.24 -4.56
CA TYR A 139 9.60 -19.72 -3.82
C TYR A 139 9.54 -18.19 -3.87
N GLU A 140 10.68 -17.52 -3.57
CA GLU A 140 10.79 -16.07 -3.61
C GLU A 140 10.44 -15.49 -4.99
N GLU A 141 11.02 -16.05 -6.06
CA GLU A 141 10.78 -15.63 -7.44
C GLU A 141 9.34 -15.88 -7.85
N SER A 142 8.78 -17.05 -7.48
CA SER A 142 7.39 -17.40 -7.83
C SER A 142 6.36 -16.48 -7.18
N VAL A 143 6.52 -16.19 -5.88
CA VAL A 143 5.61 -15.29 -5.14
C VAL A 143 5.75 -13.85 -5.64
N ASN A 144 6.98 -13.33 -5.74
CA ASN A 144 7.20 -11.96 -6.19
C ASN A 144 6.68 -11.73 -7.63
N GLN A 145 6.90 -12.70 -8.52
CA GLN A 145 6.41 -12.59 -9.90
C GLN A 145 4.87 -12.68 -9.96
N LEU A 146 4.26 -13.55 -9.16
CA LEU A 146 2.80 -13.61 -9.05
C LEU A 146 2.23 -12.29 -8.56
N SER A 147 2.79 -11.72 -7.49
CA SER A 147 2.37 -10.45 -6.93
C SER A 147 2.50 -9.28 -7.92
N LEU A 148 3.62 -9.23 -8.64
CA LEU A 148 3.86 -8.20 -9.66
C LEU A 148 2.84 -8.31 -10.79
N ASP A 149 2.60 -9.52 -11.29
CA ASP A 149 1.68 -9.78 -12.39
C ASP A 149 0.25 -9.41 -11.97
N LEU A 150 -0.20 -9.84 -10.78
CA LEU A 150 -1.50 -9.50 -10.22
C LEU A 150 -1.69 -8.00 -10.03
N ALA A 151 -0.69 -7.32 -9.46
CA ALA A 151 -0.72 -5.88 -9.28
C ALA A 151 -0.86 -5.14 -10.62
N ASN A 152 -0.16 -5.57 -11.66
CA ASN A 152 -0.26 -4.97 -13.00
C ASN A 152 -1.65 -5.16 -13.63
N VAL A 153 -2.31 -6.30 -13.40
CA VAL A 153 -3.65 -6.56 -13.93
C VAL A 153 -4.72 -5.75 -13.18
N ILE A 154 -4.56 -5.57 -11.87
CA ILE A 154 -5.53 -4.83 -11.02
C ILE A 154 -5.30 -3.32 -11.06
N LYS A 155 -4.07 -2.87 -11.34
CA LYS A 155 -3.69 -1.45 -11.32
C LYS A 155 -4.63 -0.52 -12.10
N PRO A 156 -5.10 -0.83 -13.33
CA PRO A 156 -5.99 0.06 -14.06
C PRO A 156 -7.31 0.33 -13.30
N GLU A 157 -7.85 -0.68 -12.61
CA GLU A 157 -9.03 -0.51 -11.76
C GLU A 157 -8.73 0.36 -10.54
N GLU A 158 -7.61 0.11 -9.86
CA GLU A 158 -7.20 0.88 -8.67
C GLU A 158 -6.96 2.35 -9.02
N ASP A 159 -6.24 2.62 -10.10
CA ASP A 159 -5.95 3.98 -10.56
C ASP A 159 -7.26 4.73 -10.91
N ALA A 160 -8.20 4.06 -11.60
CA ALA A 160 -9.49 4.65 -11.93
C ALA A 160 -10.32 4.96 -10.66
N ARG A 161 -10.41 4.03 -9.72
CA ARG A 161 -11.13 4.22 -8.45
C ARG A 161 -10.51 5.31 -7.59
N GLN A 162 -9.18 5.35 -7.52
CA GLN A 162 -8.46 6.38 -6.75
C GLN A 162 -8.70 7.78 -7.33
N ALA A 163 -8.64 7.92 -8.65
CA ALA A 163 -8.93 9.19 -9.33
C ALA A 163 -10.40 9.62 -9.10
N ALA A 164 -11.34 8.68 -9.18
CA ALA A 164 -12.75 8.97 -8.89
C ALA A 164 -12.98 9.37 -7.42
N LEU A 165 -12.26 8.76 -6.48
CA LEU A 165 -12.36 9.10 -5.05
C LEU A 165 -12.00 10.57 -4.81
N VAL A 166 -10.92 11.06 -5.41
CA VAL A 166 -10.50 12.46 -5.31
C VAL A 166 -11.59 13.41 -5.85
N LEU A 167 -12.20 13.06 -6.99
CA LEU A 167 -13.28 13.87 -7.57
C LEU A 167 -14.58 13.82 -6.75
N LYS A 168 -14.90 12.66 -6.15
CA LYS A 168 -16.06 12.54 -5.24
C LYS A 168 -15.87 13.40 -3.99
N GLU A 169 -14.66 13.51 -3.47
CA GLU A 169 -14.37 14.37 -2.33
C GLU A 169 -14.52 15.86 -2.73
N LYS A 170 -13.91 16.27 -3.84
CA LYS A 170 -14.10 17.63 -4.42
C LYS A 170 -15.59 17.95 -4.65
N TYR A 171 -16.37 17.01 -5.16
CA TYR A 171 -17.81 17.15 -5.34
C TYR A 171 -18.54 17.39 -4.02
N ARG A 172 -18.22 16.64 -2.96
CA ARG A 172 -18.81 16.82 -1.62
C ARG A 172 -18.50 18.21 -1.06
N GLU A 173 -17.25 18.67 -1.19
CA GLU A 173 -16.84 20.01 -0.76
C GLU A 173 -17.63 21.10 -1.49
N ILE A 174 -17.77 21.01 -2.82
CA ILE A 174 -18.51 21.97 -3.64
C ILE A 174 -19.99 21.95 -3.27
N LYS A 175 -20.61 20.78 -3.08
CA LYS A 175 -22.01 20.65 -2.66
C LYS A 175 -22.25 21.23 -1.26
N SER A 176 -21.31 21.03 -0.33
CA SER A 176 -21.34 21.65 0.99
C SER A 176 -21.22 23.17 0.91
N LYS A 177 -20.30 23.68 0.09
CA LYS A 177 -20.12 25.12 -0.16
C LYS A 177 -21.37 25.76 -0.78
N PHE A 178 -22.01 25.08 -1.73
CA PHE A 178 -23.28 25.53 -2.31
C PHE A 178 -24.37 25.62 -1.23
N ASN A 179 -24.55 24.60 -0.39
CA ASN A 179 -25.54 24.56 0.67
C ASN A 179 -25.35 25.74 1.68
N LEU A 180 -24.09 26.07 2.01
CA LEU A 180 -23.77 27.20 2.88
C LEU A 180 -24.15 28.57 2.25
N ASN A 181 -24.18 28.65 0.93
CA ASN A 181 -24.49 29.87 0.19
C ASN A 181 -25.90 29.85 -0.47
N GLU A 182 -26.75 28.87 -0.15
CA GLU A 182 -28.03 28.64 -0.82
C GLU A 182 -28.94 29.86 -0.80
N THR A 183 -28.98 30.59 0.31
CA THR A 183 -29.79 31.82 0.44
C THR A 183 -29.39 32.92 -0.54
N GLN A 184 -28.10 33.01 -0.88
CA GLN A 184 -27.56 33.96 -1.84
C GLN A 184 -27.70 33.47 -3.29
N LEU A 185 -27.95 32.19 -3.50
CA LEU A 185 -28.04 31.51 -4.80
C LEU A 185 -29.48 31.07 -5.13
N VAL A 186 -30.49 31.56 -4.39
CA VAL A 186 -31.89 31.11 -4.48
C VAL A 186 -32.44 31.13 -5.91
N PHE A 187 -32.08 32.12 -6.74
CA PHE A 187 -32.55 32.23 -8.13
C PHE A 187 -31.95 31.20 -9.08
N VAL A 188 -30.85 30.54 -8.70
CA VAL A 188 -30.13 29.55 -9.52
C VAL A 188 -30.10 28.18 -8.90
N THR A 189 -30.73 27.98 -7.72
CA THR A 189 -30.74 26.73 -6.98
C THR A 189 -31.17 25.53 -7.84
N ASN A 190 -32.26 25.68 -8.61
CA ASN A 190 -32.73 24.59 -9.48
C ASN A 190 -31.72 24.24 -10.56
N SER A 191 -31.02 25.21 -11.14
CA SER A 191 -30.00 24.99 -12.15
C SER A 191 -28.79 24.26 -11.57
N PHE A 192 -28.35 24.62 -10.35
CA PHE A 192 -27.29 23.89 -9.65
C PHE A 192 -27.69 22.44 -9.33
N ASN A 193 -28.89 22.21 -8.82
CA ASN A 193 -29.40 20.88 -8.53
C ASN A 193 -29.45 20.01 -9.79
N MET A 194 -29.87 20.53 -10.93
CA MET A 194 -29.83 19.80 -12.20
C MET A 194 -28.41 19.39 -12.60
N VAL A 195 -27.42 20.25 -12.36
CA VAL A 195 -26.01 19.92 -12.64
C VAL A 195 -25.46 18.91 -11.64
N PHE A 196 -25.82 19.00 -10.37
CA PHE A 196 -25.47 17.99 -9.37
C PHE A 196 -26.03 16.63 -9.73
N ASP A 197 -27.30 16.54 -10.13
CA ASP A 197 -27.93 15.30 -10.60
C ASP A 197 -27.22 14.71 -11.83
N GLU A 198 -26.74 15.57 -12.74
CA GLU A 198 -25.98 15.11 -13.91
C GLU A 198 -24.58 14.60 -13.52
N ILE A 199 -23.93 15.20 -12.53
CA ILE A 199 -22.66 14.70 -11.98
C ILE A 199 -22.88 13.35 -11.31
N ASP A 200 -23.94 13.19 -10.51
CA ASP A 200 -24.29 11.92 -9.88
C ASP A 200 -24.52 10.83 -10.92
N ARG A 201 -25.21 11.14 -12.02
CA ARG A 201 -25.39 10.23 -13.16
C ARG A 201 -24.06 9.83 -13.82
N LYS A 202 -23.11 10.78 -13.96
CA LYS A 202 -21.79 10.48 -14.52
C LYS A 202 -20.95 9.61 -13.59
N PHE A 203 -21.00 9.80 -12.27
CA PHE A 203 -20.38 8.91 -11.32
C PHE A 203 -20.99 7.50 -11.34
N ASN A 204 -22.30 7.38 -11.43
CA ASN A 204 -22.95 6.07 -11.58
C ASN A 204 -22.52 5.38 -12.89
N LYS A 205 -22.42 6.12 -13.98
CA LYS A 205 -21.91 5.59 -15.25
C LYS A 205 -20.44 5.17 -15.17
N PHE A 206 -19.63 5.92 -14.44
CA PHE A 206 -18.24 5.55 -14.13
C PHE A 206 -18.18 4.19 -13.41
N GLU A 207 -18.99 3.98 -12.36
CA GLU A 207 -19.02 2.72 -11.63
C GLU A 207 -19.41 1.55 -12.55
N LEU A 208 -20.42 1.71 -13.40
CA LEU A 208 -20.80 0.69 -14.39
C LEU A 208 -19.64 0.35 -15.34
N TYR A 209 -18.89 1.35 -15.81
CA TYR A 209 -17.74 1.09 -16.66
C TYR A 209 -16.62 0.37 -15.93
N VAL A 210 -16.38 0.69 -14.65
CA VAL A 210 -15.38 -0.02 -13.83
C VAL A 210 -15.82 -1.47 -13.56
N GLU A 211 -17.11 -1.70 -13.27
CA GLU A 211 -17.67 -3.05 -13.09
C GLU A 211 -17.56 -3.90 -14.37
N ASP A 212 -17.73 -3.27 -15.54
CA ASP A 212 -17.55 -3.91 -16.85
C ASP A 212 -16.08 -4.05 -17.26
N ALA A 213 -15.12 -3.61 -16.42
CA ALA A 213 -13.69 -3.52 -16.72
C ALA A 213 -13.35 -2.68 -17.99
N LYS A 214 -14.20 -1.66 -18.28
CA LYS A 214 -13.99 -0.66 -19.34
C LYS A 214 -13.28 0.55 -18.76
N TYR A 215 -12.02 0.37 -18.36
CA TYR A 215 -11.27 1.38 -17.61
C TYR A 215 -10.93 2.61 -18.45
N GLU A 216 -10.76 2.46 -19.78
CA GLU A 216 -10.52 3.60 -20.67
C GLU A 216 -11.73 4.53 -20.74
N GLU A 217 -12.93 3.97 -20.90
CA GLU A 217 -14.20 4.70 -20.91
C GLU A 217 -14.51 5.33 -19.55
N ALA A 218 -14.22 4.60 -18.45
CA ALA A 218 -14.33 5.12 -17.11
C ALA A 218 -13.42 6.35 -16.92
N ASN A 219 -12.14 6.22 -17.25
CA ASN A 219 -11.16 7.30 -17.13
C ASN A 219 -11.49 8.50 -18.03
N ALA A 220 -12.10 8.30 -19.19
CA ALA A 220 -12.54 9.38 -20.08
C ALA A 220 -13.69 10.25 -19.51
N LEU A 221 -14.41 9.75 -18.48
CA LEU A 221 -15.43 10.54 -17.78
C LEU A 221 -14.86 11.51 -16.75
N LEU A 222 -13.75 11.12 -16.08
CA LEU A 222 -13.21 11.86 -14.95
C LEU A 222 -12.83 13.31 -15.27
N PRO A 223 -12.09 13.62 -16.34
CA PRO A 223 -11.77 15.00 -16.69
C PRO A 223 -13.00 15.84 -17.04
N LYS A 224 -14.07 15.22 -17.56
CA LYS A 224 -15.33 15.91 -17.85
C LYS A 224 -16.07 16.27 -16.55
N ILE A 225 -16.04 15.40 -15.57
CA ILE A 225 -16.59 15.65 -14.23
C ILE A 225 -15.77 16.77 -13.58
N ASP A 226 -14.45 16.70 -13.62
CA ASP A 226 -13.55 17.67 -13.01
C ASP A 226 -13.78 19.10 -13.55
N GLN A 227 -13.86 19.25 -14.88
CA GLN A 227 -14.17 20.54 -15.52
C GLN A 227 -15.49 21.14 -15.04
N VAL A 228 -16.54 20.31 -14.89
CA VAL A 228 -17.84 20.77 -14.40
C VAL A 228 -17.74 21.18 -12.92
N LEU A 229 -17.02 20.42 -12.11
CA LEU A 229 -16.78 20.74 -10.70
C LEU A 229 -16.03 22.07 -10.55
N ASP A 230 -14.99 22.31 -11.34
CA ASP A 230 -14.26 23.58 -11.35
C ASP A 230 -15.17 24.76 -11.71
N LEU A 231 -16.01 24.58 -12.73
CA LEU A 231 -16.97 25.60 -13.13
C LEU A 231 -18.00 25.89 -12.02
N LEU A 232 -18.57 24.85 -11.41
CA LEU A 232 -19.51 25.01 -10.29
C LEU A 232 -18.86 25.75 -9.11
N ASN A 233 -17.64 25.36 -8.73
CA ASN A 233 -16.93 26.02 -7.64
C ASN A 233 -16.73 27.52 -7.93
N LYS A 234 -16.34 27.85 -9.15
CA LYS A 234 -16.20 29.25 -9.59
C LYS A 234 -17.55 30.03 -9.58
N LEU A 235 -18.63 29.40 -10.05
CA LEU A 235 -19.95 30.01 -10.09
C LEU A 235 -20.50 30.29 -8.68
N ILE A 236 -20.29 29.39 -7.72
CA ILE A 236 -20.70 29.62 -6.33
C ILE A 236 -20.05 30.89 -5.75
N ASP A 237 -18.81 31.19 -6.13
CA ASP A 237 -18.10 32.39 -5.66
C ASP A 237 -18.49 33.67 -6.42
N THR A 238 -18.81 33.56 -7.71
CA THR A 238 -18.99 34.72 -8.58
C THR A 238 -20.44 35.14 -8.75
N LEU A 239 -21.40 34.24 -8.56
CA LEU A 239 -22.83 34.58 -8.76
C LEU A 239 -23.47 35.45 -7.66
N PRO A 240 -23.18 35.28 -6.36
CA PRO A 240 -23.84 36.03 -5.32
C PRO A 240 -23.79 37.58 -5.54
N PRO A 241 -22.64 38.21 -5.80
CA PRO A 241 -22.58 39.63 -6.06
C PRO A 241 -23.33 40.04 -7.33
N VAL A 242 -23.34 39.20 -8.37
CA VAL A 242 -24.10 39.47 -9.61
C VAL A 242 -25.61 39.41 -9.36
N ILE A 243 -26.07 38.46 -8.55
CA ILE A 243 -27.48 38.34 -8.17
C ILE A 243 -27.93 39.58 -7.42
N VAL A 244 -27.14 40.06 -6.45
CA VAL A 244 -27.44 41.31 -5.71
C VAL A 244 -27.48 42.51 -6.66
N GLU A 245 -26.53 42.64 -7.59
CA GLU A 245 -26.50 43.72 -8.55
C GLU A 245 -27.78 43.73 -9.44
N VAL A 246 -28.18 42.57 -9.96
CA VAL A 246 -29.34 42.43 -10.86
C VAL A 246 -30.66 42.60 -10.13
N ASN A 247 -30.83 42.04 -8.94
CA ASN A 247 -32.13 42.01 -8.26
C ASN A 247 -32.38 43.23 -7.36
N ASP A 248 -31.33 43.83 -6.82
CA ASP A 248 -31.47 44.93 -5.85
C ASP A 248 -30.94 46.26 -6.41
N VAL A 249 -29.69 46.31 -6.86
CA VAL A 249 -29.01 47.56 -7.20
C VAL A 249 -29.56 48.17 -8.50
N ILE A 250 -29.69 47.38 -9.57
CA ILE A 250 -30.18 47.84 -10.86
C ILE A 250 -31.65 48.35 -10.77
N PRO A 251 -32.61 47.61 -10.16
CA PRO A 251 -33.98 48.08 -9.99
C PRO A 251 -34.06 49.35 -9.18
N GLN A 252 -33.29 49.50 -8.09
CA GLN A 252 -33.26 50.71 -7.29
C GLN A 252 -32.77 51.90 -8.09
N ARG A 253 -31.68 51.78 -8.84
CA ARG A 253 -31.16 52.83 -9.73
C ARG A 253 -32.14 53.21 -10.82
N LEU A 254 -32.89 52.25 -11.37
CA LEU A 254 -33.94 52.55 -12.35
C LEU A 254 -35.07 53.31 -11.74
N ILE A 255 -35.51 53.03 -10.52
CA ILE A 255 -36.51 53.79 -9.79
C ILE A 255 -36.04 55.25 -9.52
N GLU A 256 -34.80 55.40 -9.06
CA GLU A 256 -34.18 56.69 -8.84
C GLU A 256 -34.14 57.56 -10.13
N LEU A 257 -33.68 56.92 -11.24
CA LEU A 257 -33.65 57.58 -12.55
C LEU A 257 -35.05 57.98 -13.03
N LYS A 258 -36.05 57.15 -12.86
CA LYS A 258 -37.42 57.38 -13.16
C LYS A 258 -37.96 58.61 -12.37
N ASN A 259 -37.67 58.62 -11.06
CA ASN A 259 -38.10 59.76 -10.20
C ASN A 259 -37.45 61.09 -10.61
N LYS A 260 -36.13 61.08 -10.87
CA LYS A 260 -35.42 62.27 -11.39
C LYS A 260 -35.95 62.70 -12.72
N PHE A 261 -36.29 61.80 -13.63
CA PHE A 261 -36.92 62.14 -14.91
C PHE A 261 -38.30 62.87 -14.74
N ILE A 262 -39.13 62.31 -13.82
CA ILE A 262 -40.42 62.89 -13.50
C ILE A 262 -40.26 64.28 -12.91
N GLU A 263 -39.32 64.47 -11.97
CA GLU A 263 -39.01 65.78 -11.40
C GLU A 263 -38.60 66.82 -12.49
N LEU A 264 -37.66 66.48 -13.35
CA LEU A 264 -37.19 67.28 -14.45
C LEU A 264 -38.30 67.63 -15.46
N THR A 265 -39.21 66.69 -15.71
CA THR A 265 -40.36 66.91 -16.60
C THR A 265 -41.38 67.85 -15.97
N ASN A 266 -41.60 67.79 -14.68
CA ASN A 266 -42.50 68.67 -13.94
C ASN A 266 -41.96 70.12 -13.86
N ILE A 267 -40.62 70.25 -13.68
CA ILE A 267 -39.98 71.58 -13.69
C ILE A 267 -40.05 72.25 -15.07
N LYS A 268 -40.02 71.46 -16.16
CA LYS A 268 -40.14 72.04 -17.56
C LYS A 268 -41.55 72.22 -18.06
N LYS A 269 -42.62 71.96 -17.27
CA LYS A 269 -43.98 72.39 -17.65
C LYS A 269 -44.02 73.87 -17.60
N PRO A 270 -44.25 74.60 -18.73
CA PRO A 270 -44.46 76.02 -18.69
C PRO A 270 -45.74 76.29 -17.90
N LEU A 271 -45.67 77.22 -16.97
CA LEU A 271 -46.84 77.84 -16.37
C LEU A 271 -47.61 78.49 -17.53
N THR A 272 -48.55 77.74 -18.14
CA THR A 272 -49.54 78.37 -19.03
C THR A 272 -50.58 79.08 -18.16
N HIS A 273 -50.55 80.37 -18.18
CA HIS A 273 -51.60 81.21 -17.71
C HIS A 273 -52.88 80.98 -18.53
#